data_49b2da9bdd2301d8628db3be1729dbf8
#
_entry.id   49b2da9bdd2301d8628db3be1729dbf8
#
_cell.length_a   1.000
_cell.length_b   1.000
_cell.length_c   1.000
_cell.angle_alpha   90.00
_cell.angle_beta   90.00
_cell.angle_gamma   90.00
#
_symmetry.space_group_name_H-M   'P 1'
#
loop_
_entity.id
_entity.type
_entity.pdbx_description
1 polymer ?
#
loop_
_entity_poly.entity_id
_entity_poly.type
_entity_poly.pdbx_seq_one_letter_code
_entity_poly.pdbx_strand_id
1 'polypeptide(L)'
;LPNNDGTHFVDARISHNEAEVLTLSGAYKDNGKSGTIEADLDLADFPLSLANGFVPDQMAALGGMADGCMKVSGPTDRPVVEGWLATKAMKITSSEYSLNLRLEDDTIKVRQSHLNLDKLNVYSTGKNPLVFDGTVDFANFDNILLDLKMNASNFELINAKRTQQASAYGKVYVDVNARMAGNLNNININGRLGVLGSTDVTYVLKDTPLSSEDRLSGLVTFVDFSDTTTVATQEEVQPMNMNVMMQISIDQGTQVHCLLSADRSKYVDLEGGGELTMNYTPQGELTLTGRYTVLNGEMKYSLPVIPLKTFTIASGSYVDFNGPILNPTLNISASERMRATCLL
;
A
#
# COMPACT_ATOMS: atom_id res chain seq x y z
N LEU A 1 29.88 28.36 -5.08
CA LEU A 1 30.80 29.37 -4.55
C LEU A 1 30.06 30.68 -4.45
N PRO A 2 30.08 31.42 -3.33
CA PRO A 2 29.44 32.71 -3.23
C PRO A 2 30.18 33.77 -4.06
N ASN A 3 29.42 34.51 -4.84
CA ASN A 3 29.93 35.72 -5.47
C ASN A 3 29.72 36.92 -4.55
N ASN A 4 30.48 38.00 -4.77
CA ASN A 4 30.36 39.24 -3.97
C ASN A 4 28.99 39.94 -4.06
N ASP A 5 28.07 39.47 -4.92
CA ASP A 5 26.72 39.99 -5.12
C ASP A 5 25.61 39.15 -4.47
N GLY A 6 25.95 38.17 -3.60
CA GLY A 6 24.99 37.31 -2.93
C GLY A 6 24.43 36.16 -3.80
N THR A 7 25.05 35.91 -4.96
CA THR A 7 24.66 34.79 -5.82
C THR A 7 25.46 33.52 -5.46
N HIS A 8 24.76 32.43 -5.27
CA HIS A 8 25.31 31.09 -5.01
C HIS A 8 25.00 30.18 -6.19
N PHE A 9 26.01 29.52 -6.73
CA PHE A 9 25.86 28.56 -7.81
C PHE A 9 25.82 27.14 -7.27
N VAL A 10 24.92 26.32 -7.82
CA VAL A 10 24.77 24.89 -7.55
C VAL A 10 25.03 24.14 -8.85
N ASP A 11 25.89 23.13 -8.79
CA ASP A 11 26.10 22.14 -9.85
C ASP A 11 26.22 20.80 -9.12
N ALA A 12 25.22 19.95 -9.27
CA ALA A 12 25.19 18.63 -8.67
C ALA A 12 24.89 17.59 -9.75
N ARG A 13 25.60 16.45 -9.68
CA ARG A 13 25.46 15.37 -10.64
C ARG A 13 25.39 14.04 -9.91
N ILE A 14 24.51 13.17 -10.36
CA ILE A 14 24.43 11.78 -9.93
C ILE A 14 24.80 10.92 -11.13
N SER A 15 25.77 10.03 -10.95
CA SER A 15 26.15 9.04 -11.95
C SER A 15 25.77 7.64 -11.49
N HIS A 16 25.27 6.84 -12.41
CA HIS A 16 24.98 5.43 -12.22
C HIS A 16 25.58 4.63 -13.40
N ASN A 17 26.39 3.62 -13.11
CA ASN A 17 27.09 2.82 -14.13
C ASN A 17 27.87 3.70 -15.13
N GLU A 18 28.64 4.67 -14.63
CA GLU A 18 29.48 5.62 -15.43
C GLU A 18 28.70 6.62 -16.30
N ALA A 19 27.34 6.58 -16.29
CA ALA A 19 26.52 7.56 -16.99
C ALA A 19 25.96 8.60 -16.00
N GLU A 20 25.90 9.86 -16.38
CA GLU A 20 25.21 10.90 -15.63
C GLU A 20 23.70 10.70 -15.81
N VAL A 21 22.99 10.38 -14.72
CA VAL A 21 21.55 10.10 -14.73
C VAL A 21 20.72 11.24 -14.16
N LEU A 22 21.36 12.15 -13.41
CA LEU A 22 20.75 13.39 -12.92
C LEU A 22 21.77 14.50 -12.95
N THR A 23 21.38 15.64 -13.51
CA THR A 23 22.13 16.89 -13.47
C THR A 23 21.25 17.99 -12.90
N LEU A 24 21.74 18.71 -11.92
CA LEU A 24 21.11 19.90 -11.37
C LEU A 24 22.11 21.05 -11.48
N SER A 25 21.79 22.05 -12.26
CA SER A 25 22.60 23.26 -12.39
C SER A 25 21.75 24.48 -12.15
N GLY A 26 22.29 25.47 -11.44
CA GLY A 26 21.49 26.66 -11.16
C GLY A 26 22.18 27.71 -10.32
N ALA A 27 21.43 28.76 -10.03
CA ALA A 27 21.85 29.85 -9.17
C ALA A 27 20.75 30.24 -8.20
N TYR A 28 21.16 30.53 -6.98
CA TYR A 28 20.33 31.13 -5.95
C TYR A 28 20.87 32.52 -5.62
N LYS A 29 20.01 33.53 -5.64
CA LYS A 29 20.35 34.90 -5.26
C LYS A 29 19.57 35.27 -4.00
N ASP A 30 20.30 35.63 -2.95
CA ASP A 30 19.71 36.15 -1.73
C ASP A 30 19.40 37.65 -1.91
N ASN A 31 18.13 38.04 -1.73
CA ASN A 31 17.64 39.39 -1.79
C ASN A 31 17.24 39.94 -0.40
N GLY A 32 17.60 39.23 0.69
CA GLY A 32 17.43 39.65 2.09
C GLY A 32 16.04 39.42 2.69
N LYS A 33 14.96 39.23 1.89
CA LYS A 33 13.60 38.87 2.37
C LYS A 33 13.07 37.60 1.75
N SER A 34 13.34 37.39 0.49
CA SER A 34 13.10 36.13 -0.21
C SER A 34 14.18 36.02 -1.27
N GLY A 35 14.80 34.83 -1.38
CA GLY A 35 15.75 34.54 -2.44
C GLY A 35 15.03 34.31 -3.78
N THR A 36 15.76 34.41 -4.87
CA THR A 36 15.32 33.94 -6.18
C THR A 36 16.15 32.76 -6.62
N ILE A 37 15.51 31.79 -7.23
CA ILE A 37 16.14 30.59 -7.77
C ILE A 37 15.98 30.54 -9.30
N GLU A 38 17.03 30.16 -9.99
CA GLU A 38 17.00 29.67 -11.38
C GLU A 38 17.80 28.39 -11.42
N ALA A 39 17.14 27.26 -11.73
CA ALA A 39 17.78 25.97 -11.78
C ALA A 39 17.17 25.10 -12.89
N ASP A 40 18.00 24.33 -13.54
CA ASP A 40 17.65 23.31 -14.52
C ASP A 40 17.98 21.94 -13.93
N LEU A 41 17.00 21.04 -13.97
CA LEU A 41 17.11 19.64 -13.56
C LEU A 41 16.88 18.77 -14.78
N ASP A 42 17.88 17.98 -15.15
CA ASP A 42 17.80 16.99 -16.22
C ASP A 42 17.94 15.58 -15.66
N LEU A 43 17.03 14.71 -16.11
CA LEU A 43 17.04 13.28 -15.85
C LEU A 43 17.27 12.53 -17.16
N ALA A 44 18.23 11.63 -17.21
CA ALA A 44 18.51 10.80 -18.35
C ALA A 44 18.65 9.34 -17.90
N ASP A 45 17.66 8.51 -18.29
CA ASP A 45 17.56 7.11 -17.84
C ASP A 45 17.77 6.95 -16.32
N PHE A 46 17.18 7.87 -15.52
CA PHE A 46 17.34 7.88 -14.07
C PHE A 46 16.68 6.64 -13.46
N PRO A 47 17.43 5.75 -12.79
CA PRO A 47 16.87 4.56 -12.19
C PRO A 47 15.97 4.93 -10.99
N LEU A 48 14.67 4.68 -11.10
CA LEU A 48 13.71 4.97 -10.03
C LEU A 48 14.02 4.21 -8.73
N SER A 49 14.77 3.12 -8.81
CA SER A 49 15.27 2.39 -7.63
C SER A 49 16.18 3.23 -6.71
N LEU A 50 16.82 4.27 -7.22
CA LEU A 50 17.60 5.21 -6.40
C LEU A 50 16.72 6.06 -5.48
N ALA A 51 15.42 6.21 -5.82
CA ALA A 51 14.45 6.90 -5.00
C ALA A 51 13.88 6.02 -3.86
N ASN A 52 14.23 4.73 -3.80
CA ASN A 52 13.73 3.84 -2.74
C ASN A 52 14.16 4.26 -1.32
N GLY A 53 15.24 5.02 -1.18
CA GLY A 53 15.63 5.59 0.11
C GLY A 53 14.62 6.60 0.70
N PHE A 54 13.65 7.06 -0.09
CA PHE A 54 12.56 7.94 0.33
C PHE A 54 11.23 7.19 0.55
N VAL A 55 11.18 5.89 0.22
CA VAL A 55 10.00 5.05 0.44
C VAL A 55 10.15 4.37 1.80
N PRO A 56 9.11 4.36 2.66
CA PRO A 56 9.19 3.65 3.93
C PRO A 56 9.58 2.19 3.74
N ASP A 57 10.52 1.72 4.55
CA ASP A 57 11.10 0.38 4.46
C ASP A 57 10.01 -0.70 4.42
N GLN A 58 10.16 -1.65 3.51
CA GLN A 58 9.34 -2.84 3.31
C GLN A 58 7.91 -2.61 2.78
N MET A 59 7.41 -1.38 2.70
CA MET A 59 6.05 -1.15 2.17
C MET A 59 5.99 -1.32 0.65
N ALA A 60 6.93 -0.71 -0.08
CA ALA A 60 7.00 -0.81 -1.53
C ALA A 60 8.42 -0.58 -2.06
N ALA A 61 8.70 -1.06 -3.26
CA ALA A 61 9.91 -0.76 -4.00
C ALA A 61 9.55 -0.19 -5.39
N LEU A 62 10.26 0.87 -5.77
CA LEU A 62 10.18 1.48 -7.09
C LEU A 62 11.20 0.84 -8.03
N GLY A 63 10.82 0.67 -9.29
CA GLY A 63 11.69 0.20 -10.36
C GLY A 63 11.32 0.85 -11.69
N GLY A 64 12.16 0.64 -12.70
CA GLY A 64 12.05 1.32 -13.98
C GLY A 64 12.94 2.55 -14.05
N MET A 65 12.76 3.38 -15.06
CA MET A 65 13.57 4.55 -15.32
C MET A 65 12.71 5.79 -15.55
N ALA A 66 13.27 6.96 -15.37
CA ALA A 66 12.65 8.23 -15.68
C ALA A 66 13.58 9.11 -16.51
N ASP A 67 13.03 9.77 -17.51
CA ASP A 67 13.66 10.88 -18.23
C ASP A 67 12.90 12.16 -17.93
N GLY A 68 13.55 13.27 -17.94
CA GLY A 68 12.87 14.53 -17.72
C GLY A 68 13.78 15.74 -17.83
N CYS A 69 13.15 16.88 -18.08
CA CYS A 69 13.80 18.16 -18.01
C CYS A 69 12.84 19.11 -17.30
N MET A 70 13.27 19.72 -16.22
CA MET A 70 12.50 20.67 -15.44
C MET A 70 13.31 21.94 -15.18
N LYS A 71 12.68 23.07 -15.39
CA LYS A 71 13.21 24.39 -15.05
C LYS A 71 12.48 24.96 -13.84
N VAL A 72 13.24 25.35 -12.84
CA VAL A 72 12.74 26.02 -11.63
C VAL A 72 13.16 27.48 -11.69
N SER A 73 12.22 28.42 -11.52
CA SER A 73 12.53 29.85 -11.56
C SER A 73 11.64 30.63 -10.62
N GLY A 74 12.13 31.82 -10.19
CA GLY A 74 11.36 32.78 -9.40
C GLY A 74 11.69 32.79 -7.92
N PRO A 75 10.79 33.35 -7.07
CA PRO A 75 11.00 33.42 -5.64
C PRO A 75 11.03 32.02 -4.98
N THR A 76 11.92 31.83 -3.98
CA THR A 76 12.07 30.53 -3.31
C THR A 76 10.87 30.09 -2.48
N ASP A 77 10.05 31.02 -2.04
CA ASP A 77 8.80 30.75 -1.32
C ASP A 77 7.65 30.33 -2.25
N ARG A 78 7.76 30.65 -3.54
CA ARG A 78 6.79 30.24 -4.57
C ARG A 78 7.47 30.09 -5.94
N PRO A 79 8.30 29.08 -6.14
CA PRO A 79 8.98 28.87 -7.39
C PRO A 79 8.01 28.39 -8.48
N VAL A 80 8.30 28.79 -9.72
CA VAL A 80 7.60 28.26 -10.88
C VAL A 80 8.45 27.13 -11.47
N VAL A 81 7.83 25.95 -11.59
CA VAL A 81 8.43 24.78 -12.21
C VAL A 81 7.72 24.50 -13.53
N GLU A 82 8.51 24.36 -14.58
CA GLU A 82 8.03 23.99 -15.91
C GLU A 82 8.89 22.86 -16.48
N GLY A 83 8.27 21.97 -17.26
CA GLY A 83 9.00 20.90 -17.89
C GLY A 83 8.16 19.66 -18.18
N TRP A 84 8.83 18.51 -18.15
CA TRP A 84 8.20 17.22 -18.39
C TRP A 84 8.98 16.10 -17.67
N LEU A 85 8.24 15.03 -17.38
CA LEU A 85 8.76 13.78 -16.82
C LEU A 85 8.19 12.61 -17.62
N ALA A 86 9.01 11.78 -18.19
CA ALA A 86 8.61 10.55 -18.85
C ALA A 86 9.05 9.34 -18.02
N THR A 87 8.16 8.39 -17.84
CA THR A 87 8.45 7.12 -17.15
C THR A 87 8.62 6.00 -18.18
N LYS A 88 9.59 5.12 -17.94
CA LYS A 88 9.86 3.92 -18.73
C LYS A 88 9.82 2.70 -17.85
N ALA A 89 8.90 1.77 -18.15
CA ALA A 89 8.72 0.52 -17.42
C ALA A 89 8.66 0.71 -15.88
N MET A 90 8.01 1.79 -15.43
CA MET A 90 7.88 2.07 -14.01
C MET A 90 7.07 1.00 -13.31
N LYS A 91 7.59 0.52 -12.18
CA LYS A 91 6.99 -0.53 -11.35
C LYS A 91 6.93 -0.10 -9.90
N ILE A 92 5.86 -0.50 -9.23
CA ILE A 92 5.71 -0.41 -7.77
C ILE A 92 5.44 -1.83 -7.28
N THR A 93 6.33 -2.38 -6.48
CA THR A 93 6.20 -3.76 -5.99
C THR A 93 6.19 -3.79 -4.47
N SER A 94 5.40 -4.69 -3.89
CA SER A 94 5.42 -5.02 -2.47
C SER A 94 5.37 -6.52 -2.29
N SER A 95 6.41 -7.09 -1.68
CA SER A 95 6.47 -8.53 -1.42
C SER A 95 5.52 -8.94 -0.30
N GLU A 96 5.31 -8.09 0.69
CA GLU A 96 4.43 -8.36 1.82
C GLU A 96 2.96 -8.45 1.38
N TYR A 97 2.52 -7.50 0.57
CA TYR A 97 1.14 -7.44 0.07
C TYR A 97 0.95 -8.09 -1.30
N SER A 98 2.00 -8.71 -1.83
CA SER A 98 1.99 -9.34 -3.17
C SER A 98 1.53 -8.40 -4.29
N LEU A 99 1.81 -7.11 -4.15
CA LEU A 99 1.49 -6.10 -5.15
C LEU A 99 2.58 -6.04 -6.23
N ASN A 100 2.14 -5.93 -7.47
CA ASN A 100 3.03 -5.73 -8.61
C ASN A 100 2.30 -4.81 -9.60
N LEU A 101 2.50 -3.52 -9.41
CA LEU A 101 1.88 -2.48 -10.22
C LEU A 101 2.90 -1.95 -11.24
N ARG A 102 2.43 -1.70 -12.46
CA ARG A 102 3.21 -1.07 -13.52
C ARG A 102 2.44 0.13 -14.06
N LEU A 103 3.14 1.22 -14.27
CA LEU A 103 2.58 2.35 -14.97
C LEU A 103 2.77 2.15 -16.47
N GLU A 104 1.82 2.64 -17.24
CA GLU A 104 1.99 2.80 -18.68
C GLU A 104 3.05 3.86 -18.94
N ASP A 105 3.94 3.61 -19.91
CA ASP A 105 4.96 4.59 -20.29
C ASP A 105 4.27 5.84 -20.82
N ASP A 106 4.44 6.96 -20.14
CA ASP A 106 3.78 8.22 -20.47
C ASP A 106 4.71 9.40 -20.19
N THR A 107 4.39 10.53 -20.79
CA THR A 107 5.07 11.80 -20.59
C THR A 107 4.15 12.80 -19.91
N ILE A 108 4.43 13.05 -18.65
CA ILE A 108 3.68 13.97 -17.81
C ILE A 108 4.28 15.36 -17.95
N LYS A 109 3.43 16.34 -18.27
CA LYS A 109 3.85 17.75 -18.42
C LYS A 109 3.63 18.49 -17.11
N VAL A 110 4.63 19.27 -16.74
CA VAL A 110 4.60 20.19 -15.61
C VAL A 110 4.49 21.60 -16.16
N ARG A 111 3.47 22.34 -15.73
CA ARG A 111 3.25 23.73 -16.12
C ARG A 111 2.88 24.57 -14.92
N GLN A 112 3.63 25.66 -14.70
CA GLN A 112 3.41 26.59 -13.57
C GLN A 112 3.29 25.87 -12.23
N SER A 113 4.19 24.92 -11.99
CA SER A 113 4.21 24.06 -10.78
C SER A 113 2.98 23.16 -10.60
N HIS A 114 2.22 22.90 -11.67
CA HIS A 114 1.12 21.95 -11.69
C HIS A 114 1.46 20.77 -12.57
N LEU A 115 1.24 19.58 -12.03
CA LEU A 115 1.30 18.32 -12.75
C LEU A 115 -0.13 17.85 -12.99
N ASN A 116 -0.50 17.69 -14.26
CA ASN A 116 -1.82 17.19 -14.64
C ASN A 116 -1.69 15.72 -15.05
N LEU A 117 -2.40 14.86 -14.37
CA LEU A 117 -2.59 13.47 -14.76
C LEU A 117 -3.87 13.38 -15.59
N ASP A 118 -3.72 13.12 -16.87
CA ASP A 118 -4.84 12.88 -17.79
C ASP A 118 -4.94 11.38 -18.05
N LYS A 119 -5.74 10.71 -17.22
CA LYS A 119 -5.98 9.25 -17.28
C LYS A 119 -4.70 8.42 -17.24
N LEU A 120 -3.85 8.67 -16.25
CA LEU A 120 -2.69 7.81 -16.01
C LEU A 120 -3.13 6.40 -15.68
N ASN A 121 -2.74 5.43 -16.50
CA ASN A 121 -3.12 4.03 -16.36
C ASN A 121 -2.09 3.27 -15.53
N VAL A 122 -2.54 2.66 -14.46
CA VAL A 122 -1.77 1.76 -13.62
C VAL A 122 -2.34 0.35 -13.77
N TYR A 123 -1.50 -0.59 -14.13
CA TYR A 123 -1.86 -2.00 -14.31
C TYR A 123 -1.22 -2.86 -13.22
N SER A 124 -1.89 -3.94 -12.87
CA SER A 124 -1.26 -5.08 -12.20
C SER A 124 -0.86 -6.12 -13.26
N THR A 125 -1.08 -7.39 -13.00
CA THR A 125 -0.87 -8.47 -14.00
C THR A 125 -2.00 -8.55 -15.04
N GLY A 126 -3.17 -8.01 -14.69
CA GLY A 126 -4.36 -7.97 -15.55
C GLY A 126 -4.29 -6.94 -16.67
N LYS A 127 -5.38 -6.89 -17.45
CA LYS A 127 -5.52 -5.99 -18.60
C LYS A 127 -6.27 -4.70 -18.27
N ASN A 128 -7.09 -4.72 -17.23
CA ASN A 128 -7.90 -3.57 -16.81
C ASN A 128 -7.08 -2.65 -15.92
N PRO A 129 -6.98 -1.35 -16.23
CA PRO A 129 -6.21 -0.41 -15.45
C PRO A 129 -6.98 0.13 -14.24
N LEU A 130 -6.23 0.56 -13.24
CA LEU A 130 -6.64 1.58 -12.30
C LEU A 130 -6.22 2.93 -12.89
N VAL A 131 -7.19 3.79 -13.15
CA VAL A 131 -7.00 5.08 -13.83
C VAL A 131 -6.95 6.20 -12.82
N PHE A 132 -5.89 7.00 -12.87
CA PHE A 132 -5.77 8.24 -12.09
C PHE A 132 -6.01 9.43 -13.00
N ASP A 133 -6.82 10.38 -12.54
CA ASP A 133 -7.16 11.63 -13.23
C ASP A 133 -7.18 12.77 -12.23
N GLY A 134 -6.49 13.87 -12.52
CA GLY A 134 -6.49 15.04 -11.65
C GLY A 134 -5.18 15.80 -11.64
N THR A 135 -4.91 16.49 -10.54
CA THR A 135 -3.81 17.45 -10.46
C THR A 135 -3.00 17.31 -9.18
N VAL A 136 -1.71 17.62 -9.30
CA VAL A 136 -0.81 17.87 -8.17
C VAL A 136 -0.26 19.29 -8.32
N ASP A 137 -0.50 20.12 -7.31
CA ASP A 137 0.00 21.50 -7.24
C ASP A 137 1.15 21.55 -6.24
N PHE A 138 2.33 21.88 -6.70
CA PHE A 138 3.54 22.02 -5.90
C PHE A 138 4.17 23.42 -6.04
N ALA A 139 3.35 24.44 -6.32
CA ALA A 139 3.79 25.85 -6.31
C ALA A 139 4.33 26.29 -4.94
N ASN A 140 3.97 25.58 -3.87
CA ASN A 140 4.56 25.69 -2.55
C ASN A 140 5.07 24.30 -2.12
N PHE A 141 6.39 24.10 -2.09
CA PHE A 141 7.01 22.82 -1.70
C PHE A 141 6.72 22.40 -0.26
N ASP A 142 6.44 23.35 0.65
CA ASP A 142 6.05 23.04 2.02
C ASP A 142 4.59 22.58 2.14
N ASN A 143 3.78 22.84 1.10
CA ASN A 143 2.36 22.51 1.07
C ASN A 143 1.94 22.03 -0.33
N ILE A 144 2.41 20.87 -0.73
CA ILE A 144 2.03 20.23 -2.00
C ILE A 144 0.59 19.72 -1.88
N LEU A 145 -0.28 20.18 -2.77
CA LEU A 145 -1.69 19.79 -2.83
C LEU A 145 -1.93 18.78 -3.93
N LEU A 146 -2.77 17.80 -3.66
CA LEU A 146 -3.20 16.81 -4.63
C LEU A 146 -4.73 16.71 -4.65
N ASP A 147 -5.27 16.46 -5.84
CA ASP A 147 -6.68 16.18 -6.08
C ASP A 147 -6.79 15.20 -7.23
N LEU A 148 -6.87 13.91 -6.88
CA LEU A 148 -6.83 12.78 -7.80
C LEU A 148 -8.09 11.96 -7.68
N LYS A 149 -8.72 11.65 -8.81
CA LYS A 149 -9.78 10.66 -8.94
C LYS A 149 -9.15 9.32 -9.32
N MET A 150 -9.63 8.26 -8.71
CA MET A 150 -9.20 6.88 -8.95
C MET A 150 -10.41 6.06 -9.40
N ASN A 151 -10.33 5.47 -10.59
CA ASN A 151 -11.40 4.64 -11.13
C ASN A 151 -10.83 3.34 -11.69
N ALA A 152 -11.48 2.25 -11.37
CA ALA A 152 -11.17 0.95 -11.95
C ALA A 152 -12.43 0.09 -12.05
N SER A 153 -12.48 -0.77 -13.05
CA SER A 153 -13.50 -1.80 -13.18
C SER A 153 -12.83 -3.14 -13.43
N ASN A 154 -13.15 -4.14 -12.63
CA ASN A 154 -12.55 -5.47 -12.65
C ASN A 154 -11.01 -5.42 -12.69
N PHE A 155 -10.45 -4.59 -11.83
CA PHE A 155 -9.00 -4.44 -11.68
C PHE A 155 -8.44 -5.63 -10.90
N GLU A 156 -7.44 -6.29 -11.45
CA GLU A 156 -6.74 -7.40 -10.80
C GLU A 156 -5.72 -6.84 -9.81
N LEU A 157 -6.17 -6.56 -8.57
CA LEU A 157 -5.33 -5.94 -7.54
C LEU A 157 -4.19 -6.87 -7.09
N ILE A 158 -4.50 -8.15 -6.88
CA ILE A 158 -3.54 -9.19 -6.51
C ILE A 158 -3.69 -10.35 -7.49
N ASN A 159 -2.58 -10.85 -7.99
CA ASN A 159 -2.49 -12.13 -8.68
C ASN A 159 -1.11 -12.72 -8.38
N ALA A 160 -0.99 -13.35 -7.24
CA ALA A 160 0.28 -13.81 -6.74
C ALA A 160 0.21 -15.23 -6.21
N LYS A 161 1.28 -15.96 -6.45
CA LYS A 161 1.52 -17.25 -5.81
C LYS A 161 2.07 -17.03 -4.41
N ARG A 162 1.88 -18.01 -3.55
CA ARG A 162 2.42 -18.01 -2.20
C ARG A 162 3.95 -17.85 -2.22
N THR A 163 4.44 -16.94 -1.38
CA THR A 163 5.86 -16.83 -0.98
C THR A 163 5.96 -16.93 0.55
N GLN A 164 7.17 -17.08 1.10
CA GLN A 164 7.38 -17.10 2.56
C GLN A 164 7.12 -15.74 3.21
N GLN A 165 7.29 -14.66 2.45
CA GLN A 165 7.14 -13.28 2.94
C GLN A 165 5.71 -12.75 2.79
N ALA A 166 4.91 -13.32 1.88
CA ALA A 166 3.56 -12.84 1.60
C ALA A 166 2.61 -13.08 2.77
N SER A 167 1.97 -12.02 3.23
CA SER A 167 0.83 -12.08 4.16
C SER A 167 -0.49 -12.32 3.43
N ALA A 168 -0.57 -11.99 2.13
CA ALA A 168 -1.72 -12.25 1.29
C ALA A 168 -1.27 -12.76 -0.09
N TYR A 169 -1.98 -13.72 -0.66
CA TYR A 169 -1.74 -14.25 -2.01
C TYR A 169 -3.02 -14.83 -2.61
N GLY A 170 -3.04 -15.13 -3.89
CA GLY A 170 -4.23 -15.57 -4.63
C GLY A 170 -4.61 -14.55 -5.68
N LYS A 171 -5.91 -14.35 -5.89
CA LYS A 171 -6.44 -13.40 -6.86
C LYS A 171 -7.47 -12.50 -6.20
N VAL A 172 -7.29 -11.19 -6.36
CA VAL A 172 -8.25 -10.19 -5.87
C VAL A 172 -8.64 -9.29 -7.01
N TYR A 173 -9.92 -9.23 -7.30
CA TYR A 173 -10.51 -8.37 -8.32
C TYR A 173 -11.39 -7.32 -7.68
N VAL A 174 -11.22 -6.06 -8.07
CA VAL A 174 -11.92 -4.95 -7.47
C VAL A 174 -12.45 -3.94 -8.51
N ASP A 175 -13.57 -3.33 -8.16
CA ASP A 175 -14.03 -2.06 -8.72
C ASP A 175 -13.64 -0.94 -7.77
N VAL A 176 -13.12 0.16 -8.28
CA VAL A 176 -12.70 1.31 -7.49
C VAL A 176 -13.35 2.57 -8.03
N ASN A 177 -13.93 3.38 -7.14
CA ASN A 177 -14.33 4.74 -7.43
C ASN A 177 -14.03 5.59 -6.19
N ALA A 178 -12.90 6.28 -6.21
CA ALA A 178 -12.43 7.02 -5.06
C ALA A 178 -11.78 8.34 -5.47
N ARG A 179 -11.65 9.25 -4.51
CA ARG A 179 -10.93 10.51 -4.64
C ARG A 179 -9.91 10.62 -3.52
N MET A 180 -8.71 11.00 -3.88
CA MET A 180 -7.61 11.33 -3.00
C MET A 180 -7.37 12.83 -3.07
N ALA A 181 -7.50 13.57 -1.98
CA ALA A 181 -7.33 15.00 -1.97
C ALA A 181 -6.73 15.50 -0.65
N GLY A 182 -6.04 16.63 -0.72
CA GLY A 182 -5.41 17.25 0.46
C GLY A 182 -3.97 17.63 0.20
N ASN A 183 -3.21 17.89 1.26
CA ASN A 183 -1.76 18.05 1.16
C ASN A 183 -1.04 16.75 1.53
N LEU A 184 0.24 16.63 1.16
CA LEU A 184 1.04 15.41 1.44
C LEU A 184 1.15 15.08 2.93
N ASN A 185 0.96 16.07 3.81
CA ASN A 185 0.99 15.88 5.27
C ASN A 185 -0.40 15.53 5.83
N ASN A 186 -1.46 15.61 5.02
CA ASN A 186 -2.83 15.27 5.42
C ASN A 186 -3.65 14.90 4.19
N ILE A 187 -3.55 13.64 3.77
CA ILE A 187 -4.24 13.08 2.62
C ILE A 187 -5.60 12.53 3.06
N ASN A 188 -6.66 12.87 2.34
CA ASN A 188 -7.98 12.32 2.52
C ASN A 188 -8.36 11.44 1.32
N ILE A 189 -8.67 10.19 1.56
CA ILE A 189 -9.14 9.24 0.56
C ILE A 189 -10.59 8.86 0.89
N ASN A 190 -11.50 9.15 -0.02
CA ASN A 190 -12.91 8.82 0.14
C ASN A 190 -13.44 8.12 -1.10
N GLY A 191 -14.24 7.07 -0.93
CA GLY A 191 -14.77 6.39 -2.09
C GLY A 191 -15.49 5.08 -1.82
N ARG A 192 -15.58 4.28 -2.89
CA ARG A 192 -16.18 2.95 -2.89
C ARG A 192 -15.20 1.94 -3.45
N LEU A 193 -15.18 0.77 -2.84
CA LEU A 193 -14.40 -0.39 -3.25
C LEU A 193 -15.37 -1.58 -3.37
N GLY A 194 -15.53 -2.12 -4.56
CA GLY A 194 -16.25 -3.37 -4.77
C GLY A 194 -15.25 -4.54 -4.85
N VAL A 195 -15.38 -5.54 -3.99
CA VAL A 195 -14.64 -6.79 -4.09
C VAL A 195 -15.50 -7.77 -4.87
N LEU A 196 -15.00 -8.19 -6.05
CA LEU A 196 -15.79 -9.00 -6.99
C LEU A 196 -15.83 -10.47 -6.60
N GLY A 197 -16.92 -11.15 -6.93
CA GLY A 197 -17.13 -12.56 -6.63
C GLY A 197 -16.15 -13.54 -7.30
N SER A 198 -15.33 -13.07 -8.24
CA SER A 198 -14.20 -13.83 -8.80
C SER A 198 -12.95 -13.82 -7.93
N THR A 199 -12.99 -13.14 -6.79
CA THR A 199 -11.88 -13.07 -5.83
C THR A 199 -11.74 -14.38 -5.06
N ASP A 200 -10.50 -14.87 -5.00
CA ASP A 200 -10.05 -16.05 -4.26
C ASP A 200 -8.71 -15.70 -3.62
N VAL A 201 -8.72 -15.34 -2.34
CA VAL A 201 -7.57 -14.79 -1.62
C VAL A 201 -7.28 -15.58 -0.36
N THR A 202 -6.01 -15.86 -0.15
CA THR A 202 -5.50 -16.43 1.11
C THR A 202 -4.77 -15.36 1.91
N TYR A 203 -5.17 -15.20 3.16
CA TYR A 203 -4.51 -14.34 4.14
C TYR A 203 -3.80 -15.22 5.19
N VAL A 204 -2.54 -14.90 5.49
CA VAL A 204 -1.72 -15.62 6.47
C VAL A 204 -1.59 -14.76 7.71
N LEU A 205 -2.16 -15.22 8.79
CA LEU A 205 -2.07 -14.56 10.09
C LEU A 205 -0.67 -14.85 10.70
N LYS A 206 0.24 -13.87 10.65
CA LYS A 206 1.64 -14.07 11.04
C LYS A 206 1.88 -14.03 12.54
N ASP A 207 1.12 -13.25 13.31
CA ASP A 207 1.39 -13.02 14.73
C ASP A 207 0.11 -13.13 15.56
N THR A 208 -0.40 -14.34 15.74
CA THR A 208 -1.53 -14.53 16.65
C THR A 208 -1.14 -15.17 17.97
N PRO A 209 -1.65 -14.63 19.10
CA PRO A 209 -1.54 -15.29 20.41
C PRO A 209 -2.34 -16.60 20.48
N LEU A 210 -2.90 -17.08 19.37
CA LEU A 210 -3.78 -18.25 19.30
C LEU A 210 -3.03 -19.59 19.23
N SER A 211 -1.73 -19.61 18.97
CA SER A 211 -0.92 -20.82 19.09
C SER A 211 -0.18 -20.82 20.43
N SER A 212 -0.53 -21.73 21.31
CA SER A 212 0.18 -21.94 22.58
C SER A 212 1.63 -22.44 22.37
N GLU A 213 1.97 -22.92 21.19
CA GLU A 213 3.33 -23.33 20.79
C GLU A 213 4.20 -22.13 20.40
N ASP A 214 3.63 -21.08 19.79
CA ASP A 214 4.36 -19.86 19.46
C ASP A 214 4.70 -19.00 20.70
N ARG A 215 3.95 -19.15 21.81
CA ARG A 215 4.29 -18.48 23.07
C ARG A 215 5.58 -18.97 23.71
N LEU A 216 6.00 -20.19 23.42
CA LEU A 216 7.24 -20.78 23.94
C LEU A 216 8.44 -20.45 23.04
N SER A 217 8.27 -20.33 21.74
CA SER A 217 9.36 -19.96 20.82
C SER A 217 9.76 -18.49 20.90
N GLY A 218 8.81 -17.58 21.25
CA GLY A 218 9.10 -16.17 21.50
C GLY A 218 9.69 -15.86 22.90
N LEU A 219 9.66 -16.83 23.83
CA LEU A 219 10.15 -16.64 25.21
C LEU A 219 11.63 -17.05 25.40
N VAL A 220 12.24 -17.71 24.43
CA VAL A 220 13.66 -18.08 24.47
C VAL A 220 14.41 -17.37 23.36
N THR A 221 14.72 -16.12 23.57
CA THR A 221 15.74 -15.43 22.80
C THR A 221 17.09 -15.75 23.46
N PHE A 222 17.90 -16.57 22.82
CA PHE A 222 19.29 -16.73 23.21
C PHE A 222 20.01 -15.42 22.90
N VAL A 223 20.20 -14.58 23.92
CA VAL A 223 21.01 -13.39 23.81
C VAL A 223 22.45 -13.81 24.01
N ASP A 224 23.27 -13.70 22.97
CA ASP A 224 24.70 -13.82 23.08
C ASP A 224 25.23 -12.55 23.77
N PHE A 225 25.64 -12.68 25.02
CA PHE A 225 26.17 -11.58 25.83
C PHE A 225 27.55 -11.07 25.39
N SER A 226 28.12 -11.62 24.32
CA SER A 226 29.43 -11.20 23.79
C SER A 226 29.37 -10.03 22.79
N ASP A 227 28.17 -9.66 22.33
CA ASP A 227 28.01 -8.56 21.36
C ASP A 227 27.28 -7.36 21.99
N THR A 228 28.08 -6.43 22.56
CA THR A 228 27.62 -5.13 23.06
C THR A 228 27.57 -4.10 21.92
N THR A 229 26.83 -4.34 20.85
CA THR A 229 26.61 -3.32 19.83
C THR A 229 25.13 -3.25 19.45
N THR A 230 24.55 -2.15 19.88
CA THR A 230 23.31 -1.52 19.42
C THR A 230 22.05 -2.39 19.53
N VAL A 231 21.28 -2.14 20.57
CA VAL A 231 19.83 -2.31 20.55
C VAL A 231 19.34 -1.55 19.31
N ALA A 232 18.96 -2.27 18.27
CA ALA A 232 18.19 -1.70 17.18
C ALA A 232 16.89 -1.19 17.81
N THR A 233 16.79 0.12 17.97
CA THR A 233 15.52 0.79 18.24
C THR A 233 14.61 0.35 17.12
N GLN A 234 13.53 -0.36 17.41
CA GLN A 234 12.43 -0.50 16.47
C GLN A 234 12.05 0.93 16.10
N GLU A 235 12.38 1.35 14.88
CA GLU A 235 11.85 2.59 14.35
C GLU A 235 10.34 2.41 14.32
N GLU A 236 9.66 3.14 15.19
CA GLU A 236 8.21 3.28 15.13
C GLU A 236 7.90 3.78 13.73
N VAL A 237 7.25 2.94 12.94
CA VAL A 237 6.72 3.31 11.64
C VAL A 237 5.86 4.55 11.89
N GLN A 238 6.32 5.72 11.45
CA GLN A 238 5.56 6.96 11.58
C GLN A 238 4.25 6.75 10.83
N PRO A 239 3.09 6.84 11.49
CA PRO A 239 1.82 6.65 10.82
C PRO A 239 1.71 7.68 9.69
N MET A 240 1.36 7.24 8.49
CA MET A 240 1.09 8.16 7.39
C MET A 240 -0.07 9.07 7.80
N ASN A 241 0.11 10.38 7.69
CA ASN A 241 -0.92 11.38 7.96
C ASN A 241 -2.02 11.29 6.89
N MET A 242 -2.82 10.22 6.94
CA MET A 242 -3.82 9.89 5.96
C MET A 242 -5.15 9.53 6.63
N ASN A 243 -6.22 10.11 6.15
CA ASN A 243 -7.58 9.73 6.47
C ASN A 243 -8.17 8.91 5.32
N VAL A 244 -8.64 7.72 5.58
CA VAL A 244 -9.33 6.90 4.57
C VAL A 244 -10.74 6.60 5.04
N MET A 245 -11.73 6.91 4.20
CA MET A 245 -13.11 6.50 4.38
C MET A 245 -13.58 5.78 3.11
N MET A 246 -13.75 4.46 3.21
CA MET A 246 -14.17 3.64 2.09
C MET A 246 -15.43 2.86 2.41
N GLN A 247 -16.40 2.92 1.51
CA GLN A 247 -17.53 1.99 1.48
C GLN A 247 -17.06 0.76 0.69
N ILE A 248 -17.11 -0.40 1.32
CA ILE A 248 -16.65 -1.67 0.75
C ILE A 248 -17.85 -2.57 0.53
N SER A 249 -18.17 -2.90 -0.71
CA SER A 249 -19.10 -3.96 -1.05
C SER A 249 -18.35 -5.23 -1.41
N ILE A 250 -18.73 -6.35 -0.83
CA ILE A 250 -18.13 -7.66 -1.08
C ILE A 250 -19.19 -8.56 -1.70
N ASP A 251 -18.96 -9.01 -2.92
CA ASP A 251 -19.85 -9.93 -3.62
C ASP A 251 -19.91 -11.29 -2.92
N GLN A 252 -21.08 -11.93 -2.92
CA GLN A 252 -21.32 -13.19 -2.19
C GLN A 252 -20.49 -14.38 -2.68
N GLY A 253 -19.96 -14.35 -3.90
CA GLY A 253 -19.07 -15.38 -4.43
C GLY A 253 -17.60 -15.24 -4.05
N THR A 254 -17.27 -14.20 -3.26
CA THR A 254 -15.89 -13.95 -2.80
C THR A 254 -15.42 -15.06 -1.88
N GLN A 255 -14.25 -15.65 -2.20
CA GLN A 255 -13.62 -16.69 -1.39
C GLN A 255 -12.44 -16.10 -0.60
N VAL A 256 -12.46 -16.32 0.71
CA VAL A 256 -11.43 -15.86 1.62
C VAL A 256 -10.93 -17.03 2.45
N HIS A 257 -9.64 -17.31 2.36
CA HIS A 257 -8.94 -18.35 3.10
C HIS A 257 -8.04 -17.70 4.16
N CYS A 258 -8.33 -17.94 5.43
CA CYS A 258 -7.50 -17.44 6.53
C CYS A 258 -6.67 -18.59 7.12
N LEU A 259 -5.35 -18.54 6.96
CA LEU A 259 -4.45 -19.47 7.60
C LEU A 259 -4.13 -18.98 9.01
N LEU A 260 -4.55 -19.77 10.00
CA LEU A 260 -4.42 -19.45 11.43
C LEU A 260 -3.15 -20.03 12.06
N SER A 261 -2.41 -20.88 11.32
CA SER A 261 -1.16 -21.47 11.78
C SER A 261 -0.15 -21.58 10.63
N ALA A 262 1.13 -21.48 10.95
CA ALA A 262 2.21 -21.57 9.97
C ALA A 262 2.26 -22.92 9.23
N ASP A 263 1.92 -24.01 9.89
CA ASP A 263 1.85 -25.38 9.36
C ASP A 263 0.56 -25.65 8.55
N ARG A 264 -0.37 -24.64 8.46
CA ARG A 264 -1.67 -24.72 7.79
C ARG A 264 -2.62 -25.79 8.34
N SER A 265 -2.34 -26.33 9.51
CA SER A 265 -3.23 -27.29 10.14
C SER A 265 -4.52 -26.63 10.63
N LYS A 266 -4.49 -25.34 10.91
CA LYS A 266 -5.61 -24.50 11.38
C LYS A 266 -5.93 -23.44 10.34
N TYR A 267 -7.16 -23.41 9.87
CA TYR A 267 -7.63 -22.45 8.86
C TYR A 267 -9.12 -22.17 8.98
N VAL A 268 -9.53 -21.09 8.35
CA VAL A 268 -10.93 -20.76 8.09
C VAL A 268 -11.07 -20.41 6.62
N ASP A 269 -11.92 -21.15 5.92
CA ASP A 269 -12.29 -20.92 4.54
C ASP A 269 -13.72 -20.41 4.50
N LEU A 270 -13.95 -19.26 3.87
CA LEU A 270 -15.25 -18.61 3.79
C LEU A 270 -15.56 -18.23 2.36
N GLU A 271 -16.81 -18.47 1.96
CA GLU A 271 -17.43 -17.88 0.80
C GLU A 271 -18.59 -17.01 1.31
N GLY A 272 -18.64 -15.76 0.89
CA GLY A 272 -19.67 -14.85 1.37
C GLY A 272 -19.43 -13.43 0.91
N GLY A 273 -20.24 -12.51 1.44
CA GLY A 273 -20.20 -11.11 1.08
C GLY A 273 -20.89 -10.22 2.08
N GLY A 274 -20.89 -8.93 1.78
CA GLY A 274 -21.50 -7.94 2.67
C GLY A 274 -21.12 -6.52 2.36
N GLU A 275 -21.64 -5.62 3.17
CA GLU A 275 -21.39 -4.19 3.08
C GLU A 275 -20.66 -3.71 4.33
N LEU A 276 -19.51 -3.11 4.13
CA LEU A 276 -18.65 -2.61 5.20
C LEU A 276 -18.29 -1.14 4.94
N THR A 277 -18.07 -0.40 6.01
CA THR A 277 -17.44 0.92 5.97
C THR A 277 -16.12 0.84 6.71
N MET A 278 -15.05 1.21 6.04
CA MET A 278 -13.71 1.27 6.57
C MET A 278 -13.33 2.71 6.84
N ASN A 279 -12.81 2.98 8.04
CA ASN A 279 -12.17 4.24 8.37
C ASN A 279 -10.75 3.97 8.89
N TYR A 280 -9.79 4.69 8.34
CA TYR A 280 -8.41 4.72 8.82
C TYR A 280 -8.06 6.17 9.17
N THR A 281 -7.52 6.38 10.36
CA THR A 281 -7.18 7.70 10.88
C THR A 281 -5.67 7.97 10.79
N PRO A 282 -5.23 9.24 10.84
CA PRO A 282 -3.81 9.59 10.87
C PRO A 282 -3.03 9.00 12.06
N GLN A 283 -3.74 8.62 13.12
CA GLN A 283 -3.14 7.94 14.28
C GLN A 283 -2.90 6.44 14.04
N GLY A 284 -3.24 5.94 12.85
CA GLY A 284 -3.09 4.53 12.50
C GLY A 284 -4.24 3.64 12.99
N GLU A 285 -5.32 4.23 13.49
CA GLU A 285 -6.51 3.47 13.91
C GLU A 285 -7.32 3.03 12.69
N LEU A 286 -7.50 1.73 12.55
CA LEU A 286 -8.32 1.11 11.51
C LEU A 286 -9.59 0.54 12.12
N THR A 287 -10.74 1.05 11.70
CA THR A 287 -12.04 0.59 12.13
C THR A 287 -12.88 0.09 10.94
N LEU A 288 -13.68 -0.94 11.21
CA LEU A 288 -14.70 -1.44 10.29
C LEU A 288 -16.06 -1.38 10.95
N THR A 289 -17.09 -1.05 10.17
CA THR A 289 -18.50 -1.16 10.56
C THR A 289 -19.29 -1.81 9.45
N GLY A 290 -20.24 -2.67 9.81
CA GLY A 290 -21.09 -3.38 8.86
C GLY A 290 -21.05 -4.88 9.06
N ARG A 291 -21.66 -5.61 8.12
CA ARG A 291 -21.85 -7.06 8.23
C ARG A 291 -21.25 -7.80 7.05
N TYR A 292 -20.51 -8.87 7.37
CA TYR A 292 -20.14 -9.90 6.43
C TYR A 292 -20.97 -11.16 6.69
N THR A 293 -21.67 -11.66 5.69
CA THR A 293 -22.53 -12.86 5.79
C THR A 293 -21.88 -14.02 5.05
N VAL A 294 -21.78 -15.15 5.73
CA VAL A 294 -21.24 -16.39 5.19
C VAL A 294 -22.31 -17.11 4.38
N LEU A 295 -22.01 -17.43 3.13
CA LEU A 295 -22.81 -18.27 2.26
C LEU A 295 -22.44 -19.74 2.46
N ASN A 296 -21.12 -20.01 2.54
CA ASN A 296 -20.55 -21.33 2.74
C ASN A 296 -19.22 -21.19 3.49
N GLY A 297 -18.85 -22.16 4.31
CA GLY A 297 -17.59 -22.09 5.01
C GLY A 297 -17.17 -23.38 5.69
N GLU A 298 -15.86 -23.47 5.92
CA GLU A 298 -15.23 -24.55 6.66
C GLU A 298 -14.19 -23.98 7.62
N MET A 299 -14.09 -24.52 8.80
CA MET A 299 -13.08 -24.17 9.78
C MET A 299 -12.40 -25.46 10.30
N LYS A 300 -11.09 -25.49 10.24
CA LYS A 300 -10.28 -26.53 10.89
C LYS A 300 -9.51 -25.93 12.04
N TYR A 301 -9.81 -26.41 13.25
CA TYR A 301 -9.27 -25.83 14.47
C TYR A 301 -9.16 -26.87 15.59
N SER A 302 -8.22 -26.65 16.51
CA SER A 302 -8.06 -27.45 17.74
C SER A 302 -8.24 -26.56 18.96
N LEU A 303 -9.02 -27.01 19.93
CA LEU A 303 -9.14 -26.41 21.25
C LEU A 303 -8.29 -27.21 22.25
N PRO A 304 -7.91 -26.64 23.41
CA PRO A 304 -7.03 -27.32 24.39
C PRO A 304 -7.49 -28.70 24.84
N VAL A 305 -8.80 -28.97 24.78
CA VAL A 305 -9.44 -30.22 25.21
C VAL A 305 -10.02 -31.01 24.04
N ILE A 306 -10.12 -30.38 22.84
CA ILE A 306 -10.70 -30.98 21.65
C ILE A 306 -9.61 -31.13 20.60
N PRO A 307 -9.36 -32.38 20.11
CA PRO A 307 -8.39 -32.58 19.04
C PRO A 307 -8.74 -31.80 17.78
N LEU A 308 -7.78 -31.66 16.86
CA LEU A 308 -7.97 -30.98 15.59
C LEU A 308 -9.19 -31.54 14.84
N LYS A 309 -10.19 -30.71 14.61
CA LYS A 309 -11.46 -31.06 13.97
C LYS A 309 -11.82 -30.10 12.86
N THR A 310 -12.62 -30.59 11.92
CA THR A 310 -13.18 -29.80 10.83
C THR A 310 -14.66 -29.56 11.07
N PHE A 311 -15.06 -28.30 11.01
CA PHE A 311 -16.43 -27.83 11.19
C PHE A 311 -16.93 -27.22 9.88
N THR A 312 -18.14 -27.56 9.49
CA THR A 312 -18.85 -26.88 8.40
C THR A 312 -19.60 -25.68 8.99
N ILE A 313 -19.35 -24.50 8.47
CA ILE A 313 -20.04 -23.25 8.87
C ILE A 313 -21.34 -23.16 8.09
N ALA A 314 -22.43 -22.94 8.79
CA ALA A 314 -23.76 -22.87 8.19
C ALA A 314 -23.95 -21.55 7.43
N SER A 315 -24.65 -21.62 6.30
CA SER A 315 -25.11 -20.44 5.57
C SER A 315 -25.97 -19.54 6.47
N GLY A 316 -25.78 -18.22 6.34
CA GLY A 316 -26.42 -17.23 7.18
C GLY A 316 -25.68 -16.93 8.48
N SER A 317 -24.59 -17.64 8.78
CA SER A 317 -23.62 -17.20 9.79
C SER A 317 -23.06 -15.84 9.38
N TYR A 318 -22.75 -14.97 10.35
CA TYR A 318 -22.26 -13.63 10.02
C TYR A 318 -21.27 -13.09 11.05
N VAL A 319 -20.52 -12.10 10.59
CA VAL A 319 -19.58 -11.30 11.38
C VAL A 319 -20.02 -9.84 11.32
N ASP A 320 -20.35 -9.27 12.48
CA ASP A 320 -20.67 -7.84 12.62
C ASP A 320 -19.44 -7.08 13.12
N PHE A 321 -18.99 -6.15 12.32
CA PHE A 321 -17.93 -5.22 12.67
C PHE A 321 -18.55 -3.94 13.23
N ASN A 322 -18.13 -3.53 14.44
CA ASN A 322 -18.66 -2.38 15.17
C ASN A 322 -17.54 -1.45 15.68
N GLY A 323 -16.42 -1.38 14.97
CA GLY A 323 -15.25 -0.58 15.34
C GLY A 323 -13.94 -1.32 15.09
N PRO A 324 -13.11 -1.58 16.10
CA PRO A 324 -11.82 -2.23 15.91
C PRO A 324 -11.92 -3.59 15.20
N ILE A 325 -11.10 -3.83 14.18
CA ILE A 325 -11.17 -5.04 13.33
C ILE A 325 -10.99 -6.32 14.15
N LEU A 326 -10.17 -6.29 15.18
CA LEU A 326 -9.85 -7.47 15.99
C LEU A 326 -10.90 -7.82 17.03
N ASN A 327 -12.01 -7.05 17.12
CA ASN A 327 -13.07 -7.29 18.08
C ASN A 327 -14.48 -7.29 17.43
N PRO A 328 -14.72 -8.12 16.40
CA PRO A 328 -16.04 -8.23 15.80
C PRO A 328 -16.98 -9.04 16.67
N THR A 329 -18.28 -8.86 16.46
CA THR A 329 -19.31 -9.74 17.01
C THR A 329 -19.53 -10.90 16.05
N LEU A 330 -19.36 -12.13 16.55
CA LEU A 330 -19.53 -13.35 15.77
C LEU A 330 -20.87 -14.01 16.05
N ASN A 331 -21.62 -14.31 15.00
CA ASN A 331 -22.81 -15.16 15.05
C ASN A 331 -22.59 -16.35 14.09
N ILE A 332 -21.87 -17.34 14.54
CA ILE A 332 -21.44 -18.49 13.74
C ILE A 332 -22.14 -19.75 14.22
N SER A 333 -22.86 -20.40 13.33
CA SER A 333 -23.37 -21.75 13.52
C SER A 333 -22.49 -22.73 12.77
N ALA A 334 -21.91 -23.71 13.48
CA ALA A 334 -21.02 -24.69 12.88
C ALA A 334 -21.38 -26.10 13.33
N SER A 335 -21.21 -27.09 12.46
CA SER A 335 -21.49 -28.48 12.72
C SER A 335 -20.34 -29.38 12.32
N GLU A 336 -20.15 -30.46 13.10
CA GLU A 336 -19.22 -31.54 12.77
C GLU A 336 -20.00 -32.81 12.43
N ARG A 337 -19.61 -33.53 11.39
CA ARG A 337 -20.16 -34.84 11.05
C ARG A 337 -19.27 -35.93 11.58
N MET A 338 -19.77 -36.71 12.54
CA MET A 338 -19.08 -37.90 13.06
C MET A 338 -19.74 -39.18 12.53
N ARG A 339 -18.92 -40.18 12.20
CA ARG A 339 -19.38 -41.55 11.97
C ARG A 339 -19.14 -42.37 13.24
N ALA A 340 -20.22 -42.87 13.83
CA ALA A 340 -20.13 -43.87 14.92
C ALA A 340 -20.38 -45.26 14.34
N THR A 341 -19.50 -46.24 14.65
CA THR A 341 -19.76 -47.64 14.36
C THR A 341 -20.44 -48.22 15.59
N CYS A 342 -21.68 -48.62 15.45
CA CYS A 342 -22.37 -49.40 16.48
C CYS A 342 -21.93 -50.83 16.29
N LEU A 343 -21.13 -51.39 17.20
CA LEU A 343 -20.92 -52.83 17.32
C LEU A 343 -22.14 -53.40 18.02
N LEU A 344 -22.95 -54.15 17.27
CA LEU A 344 -24.01 -54.99 17.81
C LEU A 344 -23.41 -56.28 18.36
#